data_b5d50779d515145a6a6237c44af58a5e
#
_entry.id   b5d50779d515145a6a6237c44af58a5e
#
_cell.length_a   1.000
_cell.length_b   1.000
_cell.length_c   1.000
_cell.angle_alpha   90.00
_cell.angle_beta   90.00
_cell.angle_gamma   90.00
#
_symmetry.space_group_name_H-M   'P 1'
#
loop_
_entity.id
_entity.type
_entity.pdbx_description
1 polymer ?
#
loop_
_entity_poly.entity_id
_entity_poly.type
_entity_poly.pdbx_seq_one_letter_code
_entity_poly.pdbx_strand_id
1 'polypeptide(L)'
;FIKTHIMDLGTAACPPYHLAIVIGGTSAEANLAAVKKASAGYLDNLPTSGNEGGRAFRDLEWEEKVLKICRECGVGAQFGGKYLVHDVRVIRMPRHAASCPVGIGVSCSADRNIKAKITPEGIFLEQLEKNPARFLPKQAPNMQPAVELDLDEGMDKVRETLSKYPVK
;
A
#
# COMPACT_ATOMS: atom_id res chain seq x y z
N PHE A 1 7.52 -15.35 5.64
CA PHE A 1 6.91 -14.29 6.45
C PHE A 1 5.89 -13.51 5.62
N ILE A 2 6.31 -12.72 4.60
CA ILE A 2 5.40 -11.82 3.86
C ILE A 2 4.24 -12.58 3.23
N LYS A 3 4.49 -13.67 2.49
CA LYS A 3 3.43 -14.46 1.84
C LYS A 3 2.37 -14.98 2.82
N THR A 4 2.77 -15.28 4.04
CA THR A 4 1.85 -15.74 5.09
C THR A 4 1.04 -14.59 5.67
N HIS A 5 1.72 -13.53 6.10
CA HIS A 5 1.07 -12.43 6.83
C HIS A 5 0.35 -11.41 5.95
N ILE A 6 0.63 -11.36 4.64
CA ILE A 6 -0.09 -10.46 3.74
C ILE A 6 -1.57 -10.84 3.64
N MET A 7 -1.87 -12.13 3.72
CA MET A 7 -3.25 -12.62 3.69
C MET A 7 -4.00 -12.25 4.96
N ASP A 8 -3.31 -12.23 6.11
CA ASP A 8 -3.89 -11.91 7.41
C ASP A 8 -4.29 -10.43 7.55
N LEU A 9 -3.75 -9.54 6.71
CA LEU A 9 -4.14 -8.12 6.68
C LEU A 9 -5.61 -7.94 6.31
N GLY A 10 -6.15 -8.84 5.47
CA GLY A 10 -7.53 -8.76 5.01
C GLY A 10 -7.85 -7.43 4.34
N THR A 11 -9.12 -7.06 4.36
CA THR A 11 -9.64 -5.84 3.70
C THR A 11 -10.27 -4.83 4.66
N ALA A 12 -10.18 -5.05 5.97
CA ALA A 12 -10.88 -4.24 6.98
C ALA A 12 -10.33 -2.80 7.11
N ALA A 13 -9.08 -2.56 6.75
CA ALA A 13 -8.44 -1.25 6.85
C ALA A 13 -8.47 -0.44 5.53
N CYS A 14 -9.42 -0.71 4.66
CA CYS A 14 -9.69 0.01 3.40
C CYS A 14 -8.52 -0.05 2.40
N PRO A 15 -8.27 -1.20 1.79
CA PRO A 15 -7.31 -1.29 0.67
C PRO A 15 -7.83 -0.51 -0.57
N PRO A 16 -6.97 -0.23 -1.56
CA PRO A 16 -5.55 -0.58 -1.63
C PRO A 16 -4.70 0.13 -0.60
N TYR A 17 -3.78 -0.57 0.07
CA TYR A 17 -3.00 -0.04 1.18
C TYR A 17 -1.73 0.69 0.74
N HIS A 18 -1.26 1.62 1.57
CA HIS A 18 0.15 1.99 1.67
C HIS A 18 0.80 1.02 2.65
N LEU A 19 1.53 0.03 2.14
CA LEU A 19 2.12 -1.04 2.93
C LEU A 19 3.53 -0.66 3.38
N ALA A 20 3.82 -0.82 4.65
CA ALA A 20 5.15 -0.65 5.21
C ALA A 20 5.66 -1.94 5.85
N ILE A 21 6.91 -2.28 5.56
CA ILE A 21 7.65 -3.36 6.17
C ILE A 21 8.95 -2.76 6.70
N VAL A 22 9.24 -2.98 7.96
CA VAL A 22 10.49 -2.51 8.58
C VAL A 22 11.25 -3.70 9.12
N ILE A 23 12.49 -3.82 8.69
CA ILE A 23 13.42 -4.88 9.09
C ILE A 23 14.53 -4.24 9.92
N GLY A 24 14.64 -4.64 11.18
CA GLY A 24 15.61 -4.09 12.12
C GLY A 24 15.01 -3.08 13.09
N GLY A 25 15.85 -2.27 13.68
CA GLY A 25 15.55 -1.41 14.82
C GLY A 25 16.18 -1.98 16.10
N THR A 26 16.43 -1.10 17.06
CA THR A 26 17.09 -1.45 18.33
C THR A 26 16.11 -2.01 19.36
N SER A 27 14.81 -1.84 19.15
CA SER A 27 13.74 -2.37 20.00
C SER A 27 12.47 -2.59 19.17
N ALA A 28 11.48 -3.25 19.77
CA ALA A 28 10.15 -3.41 19.18
C ALA A 28 9.45 -2.07 18.97
N GLU A 29 9.59 -1.14 19.91
CA GLU A 29 9.01 0.21 19.82
C GLU A 29 9.65 1.02 18.68
N ALA A 30 10.98 0.95 18.52
CA ALA A 30 11.67 1.61 17.43
C ALA A 30 11.22 1.07 16.06
N ASN A 31 11.05 -0.24 15.95
CA ASN A 31 10.52 -0.88 14.75
C ASN A 31 9.09 -0.43 14.46
N LEU A 32 8.19 -0.48 15.45
CA LEU A 32 6.80 -0.04 15.30
C LEU A 32 6.68 1.44 14.93
N ALA A 33 7.48 2.29 15.55
CA ALA A 33 7.50 3.72 15.21
C ALA A 33 7.95 3.95 13.75
N ALA A 34 8.92 3.16 13.28
CA ALA A 34 9.35 3.21 11.88
C ALA A 34 8.28 2.70 10.91
N VAL A 35 7.55 1.65 11.25
CA VAL A 35 6.40 1.16 10.46
C VAL A 35 5.35 2.26 10.26
N LYS A 36 4.98 2.94 11.34
CA LYS A 36 4.02 4.08 11.26
C LYS A 36 4.53 5.20 10.36
N LYS A 37 5.79 5.59 10.52
CA LYS A 37 6.40 6.64 9.70
C LYS A 37 6.50 6.23 8.23
N ALA A 38 6.87 4.98 7.95
CA ALA A 38 6.99 4.47 6.59
C ALA A 38 5.62 4.41 5.89
N SER A 39 4.58 3.90 6.55
CA SER A 39 3.23 3.82 5.96
C SER A 39 2.59 5.20 5.72
N ALA A 40 3.02 6.22 6.46
CA ALA A 40 2.59 7.61 6.29
C ALA A 40 3.53 8.43 5.36
N GLY A 41 4.52 7.79 4.72
CA GLY A 41 5.43 8.44 3.78
C GLY A 41 6.50 9.35 4.40
N TYR A 42 6.69 9.33 5.73
CA TYR A 42 7.75 10.14 6.37
C TYR A 42 9.17 9.66 6.04
N LEU A 43 9.32 8.42 5.59
CA LEU A 43 10.62 7.81 5.30
C LEU A 43 10.89 7.70 3.79
N ASP A 44 10.10 8.37 2.95
CA ASP A 44 10.24 8.30 1.49
C ASP A 44 11.54 8.89 0.97
N ASN A 45 12.12 9.84 1.70
CA ASN A 45 13.38 10.50 1.36
C ASN A 45 14.63 9.80 1.93
N LEU A 46 14.49 8.62 2.54
CA LEU A 46 15.66 7.85 2.96
C LEU A 46 16.51 7.45 1.75
N PRO A 47 17.84 7.30 1.93
CA PRO A 47 18.71 6.72 0.91
C PRO A 47 18.22 5.33 0.48
N THR A 48 18.64 4.90 -0.71
CA THR A 48 18.28 3.57 -1.25
C THR A 48 19.37 2.51 -1.02
N SER A 49 20.41 2.86 -0.26
CA SER A 49 21.49 1.96 0.14
C SER A 49 21.93 2.23 1.57
N GLY A 50 22.35 1.18 2.27
CA GLY A 50 23.02 1.27 3.56
C GLY A 50 24.46 1.82 3.45
N ASN A 51 25.15 1.87 4.59
CA ASN A 51 26.56 2.14 4.69
C ASN A 51 27.17 1.37 5.88
N GLU A 52 28.49 1.44 6.03
CA GLU A 52 29.21 0.78 7.13
C GLU A 52 28.78 1.31 8.51
N GLY A 53 28.36 2.56 8.61
CA GLY A 53 27.86 3.17 9.84
C GLY A 53 26.45 2.75 10.22
N GLY A 54 25.81 1.85 9.44
CA GLY A 54 24.48 1.30 9.78
C GLY A 54 23.33 2.29 9.55
N ARG A 55 23.42 3.18 8.54
CA ARG A 55 22.30 4.08 8.29
C ARG A 55 21.06 3.33 7.77
N ALA A 56 19.90 3.79 8.16
CA ALA A 56 18.62 3.31 7.62
C ALA A 56 18.49 3.65 6.13
N PHE A 57 17.83 2.76 5.37
CA PHE A 57 17.60 2.96 3.93
C PHE A 57 16.33 2.27 3.45
N ARG A 58 15.85 2.68 2.29
CA ARG A 58 14.77 2.02 1.55
C ARG A 58 15.36 0.93 0.67
N ASP A 59 14.82 -0.27 0.76
CA ASP A 59 15.21 -1.42 -0.06
C ASP A 59 14.28 -1.54 -1.27
N LEU A 60 14.58 -0.79 -2.33
CA LEU A 60 13.72 -0.71 -3.52
C LEU A 60 13.54 -2.08 -4.21
N GLU A 61 14.56 -2.94 -4.17
CA GLU A 61 14.45 -4.29 -4.75
C GLU A 61 13.38 -5.11 -4.02
N TRP A 62 13.36 -5.03 -2.69
CA TRP A 62 12.33 -5.70 -1.90
C TRP A 62 10.97 -5.01 -1.97
N GLU A 63 10.90 -3.70 -2.15
CA GLU A 63 9.63 -2.99 -2.40
C GLU A 63 8.95 -3.56 -3.66
N GLU A 64 9.69 -3.74 -4.75
CA GLU A 64 9.17 -4.31 -5.99
C GLU A 64 8.76 -5.79 -5.83
N LYS A 65 9.58 -6.61 -5.19
CA LYS A 65 9.26 -8.01 -4.91
C LYS A 65 7.98 -8.16 -4.06
N VAL A 66 7.84 -7.36 -3.03
CA VAL A 66 6.65 -7.39 -2.16
C VAL A 66 5.42 -6.91 -2.90
N LEU A 67 5.54 -5.86 -3.72
CA LEU A 67 4.45 -5.38 -4.56
C LEU A 67 3.93 -6.49 -5.49
N LYS A 68 4.84 -7.27 -6.09
CA LYS A 68 4.47 -8.42 -6.91
C LYS A 68 3.73 -9.48 -6.09
N ILE A 69 4.24 -9.84 -4.90
CA ILE A 69 3.56 -10.78 -4.00
C ILE A 69 2.14 -10.30 -3.66
N CYS A 70 1.95 -9.01 -3.39
CA CYS A 70 0.65 -8.43 -3.08
C CYS A 70 -0.32 -8.51 -4.28
N ARG A 71 0.19 -8.36 -5.51
CA ARG A 71 -0.62 -8.50 -6.73
C ARG A 71 -1.03 -9.94 -7.02
N GLU A 72 -0.23 -10.89 -6.59
CA GLU A 72 -0.44 -12.32 -6.81
C GLU A 72 -1.25 -13.00 -5.70
N CYS A 73 -1.45 -12.34 -4.55
CA CYS A 73 -2.10 -12.97 -3.40
C CYS A 73 -3.62 -13.18 -3.58
N GLY A 74 -4.25 -12.50 -4.53
CA GLY A 74 -5.67 -12.67 -4.85
C GLY A 74 -6.66 -11.97 -3.90
N VAL A 75 -6.20 -11.38 -2.78
CA VAL A 75 -7.07 -10.69 -1.80
C VAL A 75 -7.72 -9.45 -2.42
N GLY A 76 -6.94 -8.69 -3.19
CA GLY A 76 -7.42 -7.48 -3.86
C GLY A 76 -7.86 -6.36 -2.91
N ALA A 77 -8.60 -5.40 -3.46
CA ALA A 77 -9.06 -4.25 -2.69
C ALA A 77 -10.28 -4.57 -1.81
N GLN A 78 -11.19 -5.46 -2.26
CA GLN A 78 -12.39 -5.78 -1.52
C GLN A 78 -12.92 -7.19 -1.82
N PHE A 79 -13.10 -7.52 -3.08
CA PHE A 79 -13.70 -8.78 -3.54
C PHE A 79 -12.73 -9.59 -4.41
N GLY A 80 -11.46 -9.58 -4.07
CA GLY A 80 -10.42 -10.24 -4.84
C GLY A 80 -9.71 -9.32 -5.84
N GLY A 81 -8.79 -9.87 -6.60
CA GLY A 81 -8.03 -9.17 -7.64
C GLY A 81 -6.60 -8.80 -7.22
N LYS A 82 -6.02 -7.83 -7.92
CA LYS A 82 -4.58 -7.52 -7.85
C LYS A 82 -4.23 -6.33 -6.96
N TYR A 83 -5.21 -5.53 -6.56
CA TYR A 83 -4.96 -4.21 -5.98
C TYR A 83 -5.12 -4.20 -4.45
N LEU A 84 -4.41 -5.08 -3.77
CA LEU A 84 -4.35 -5.05 -2.30
C LEU A 84 -3.56 -3.84 -1.78
N VAL A 85 -2.55 -3.41 -2.52
CA VAL A 85 -1.70 -2.26 -2.14
C VAL A 85 -1.51 -1.29 -3.31
N HIS A 86 -1.42 0.00 -2.99
CA HIS A 86 -0.99 1.05 -3.90
C HIS A 86 0.52 1.00 -4.10
N ASP A 87 1.22 0.98 -2.98
CA ASP A 87 2.67 1.01 -2.91
C ASP A 87 3.19 0.27 -1.68
N VAL A 88 4.49 0.04 -1.68
CA VAL A 88 5.20 -0.65 -0.62
C VAL A 88 6.40 0.18 -0.19
N ARG A 89 6.67 0.20 1.09
CA ARG A 89 7.91 0.72 1.68
C ARG A 89 8.59 -0.40 2.44
N VAL A 90 9.81 -0.74 2.05
CA VAL A 90 10.66 -1.67 2.79
C VAL A 90 11.84 -0.89 3.37
N ILE A 91 11.82 -0.70 4.67
CA ILE A 91 12.86 0.05 5.38
C ILE A 91 13.79 -0.93 6.09
N ARG A 92 15.08 -0.79 5.83
CA ARG A 92 16.14 -1.49 6.55
C ARG A 92 16.71 -0.55 7.61
N MET A 93 16.74 -1.02 8.85
CA MET A 93 17.29 -0.28 9.97
C MET A 93 18.46 -1.05 10.60
N PRO A 94 19.42 -0.33 11.21
CA PRO A 94 20.44 -0.98 12.01
C PRO A 94 19.79 -1.75 13.16
N ARG A 95 20.38 -2.86 13.55
CA ARG A 95 19.86 -3.75 14.57
C ARG A 95 20.97 -4.28 15.46
N HIS A 96 20.59 -4.74 16.63
CA HIS A 96 21.49 -5.53 17.47
C HIS A 96 21.76 -6.90 16.84
N ALA A 97 22.97 -7.42 16.97
CA ALA A 97 23.36 -8.69 16.35
C ALA A 97 22.48 -9.88 16.75
N ALA A 98 22.01 -9.88 18.01
CA ALA A 98 21.18 -10.95 18.59
C ALA A 98 19.66 -10.80 18.30
N SER A 99 19.22 -9.75 17.63
CA SER A 99 17.80 -9.50 17.38
C SER A 99 17.54 -8.99 15.98
N CYS A 100 16.39 -9.34 15.41
CA CYS A 100 15.93 -8.83 14.13
C CYS A 100 14.44 -8.60 14.19
N PRO A 101 13.97 -7.52 14.80
CA PRO A 101 12.54 -7.19 14.75
C PRO A 101 12.11 -6.96 13.31
N VAL A 102 10.94 -7.47 12.96
CA VAL A 102 10.30 -7.23 11.67
C VAL A 102 8.88 -6.79 11.93
N GLY A 103 8.55 -5.61 11.44
CA GLY A 103 7.21 -5.04 11.55
C GLY A 103 6.55 -4.92 10.18
N ILE A 104 5.25 -5.12 10.16
CA ILE A 104 4.38 -4.89 9.00
C ILE A 104 3.22 -4.01 9.45
N GLY A 105 2.83 -3.08 8.61
CA GLY A 105 1.68 -2.22 8.86
C GLY A 105 1.19 -1.56 7.59
N VAL A 106 -0.02 -1.04 7.68
CA VAL A 106 -0.70 -0.41 6.54
C VAL A 106 -1.31 0.94 6.93
N SER A 107 -1.37 1.84 5.95
CA SER A 107 -2.24 3.01 5.99
C SER A 107 -3.37 2.84 4.99
N CYS A 108 -4.52 3.43 5.32
CA CYS A 108 -5.73 3.42 4.51
C CYS A 108 -5.51 4.12 3.16
N SER A 109 -6.16 3.64 2.10
CA SER A 109 -6.17 4.29 0.78
C SER A 109 -6.70 5.73 0.80
N ALA A 110 -7.52 6.08 1.80
CA ALA A 110 -8.02 7.44 1.96
C ALA A 110 -6.95 8.44 2.44
N ASP A 111 -5.75 7.97 2.78
CA ASP A 111 -4.60 8.77 3.22
C ASP A 111 -4.99 9.87 4.24
N ARG A 112 -5.56 9.43 5.37
CA ARG A 112 -6.11 10.33 6.40
C ARG A 112 -5.05 10.93 7.31
N ASN A 113 -3.81 11.03 6.85
CA ASN A 113 -2.73 11.69 7.56
C ASN A 113 -2.48 13.08 6.99
N ILE A 114 -1.92 13.95 7.81
CA ILE A 114 -1.28 15.17 7.36
C ILE A 114 0.08 15.29 8.06
N LYS A 115 1.12 15.59 7.29
CA LYS A 115 2.45 15.81 7.86
C LYS A 115 2.56 17.23 8.36
N ALA A 116 3.14 17.39 9.53
CA ALA A 116 3.39 18.68 10.11
C ALA A 116 4.83 18.81 10.61
N LYS A 117 5.37 20.03 10.55
CA LYS A 117 6.64 20.41 11.15
C LYS A 117 6.40 21.52 12.15
N ILE A 118 6.79 21.30 13.40
CA ILE A 118 6.71 22.30 14.47
C ILE A 118 8.11 22.82 14.71
N THR A 119 8.29 24.12 14.62
CA THR A 119 9.55 24.81 14.87
C THR A 119 9.27 26.03 15.75
N PRO A 120 10.33 26.73 16.27
CA PRO A 120 10.15 28.00 16.99
C PRO A 120 9.41 29.06 16.17
N GLU A 121 9.53 29.03 14.83
CA GLU A 121 8.90 29.99 13.92
C GLU A 121 7.42 29.71 13.69
N GLY A 122 6.92 28.46 14.01
CA GLY A 122 5.52 28.13 13.86
C GLY A 122 5.24 26.68 13.51
N ILE A 123 3.98 26.42 13.16
CA ILE A 123 3.48 25.13 12.73
C ILE A 123 3.28 25.15 11.20
N PHE A 124 3.99 24.28 10.53
CA PHE A 124 3.92 24.11 9.07
C PHE A 124 3.23 22.79 8.75
N LEU A 125 2.17 22.86 7.96
CA LEU A 125 1.45 21.69 7.47
C LEU A 125 1.86 21.39 6.02
N GLU A 126 1.88 20.11 5.65
CA GLU A 126 2.05 19.74 4.24
C GLU A 126 0.91 20.35 3.41
N GLN A 127 1.26 20.75 2.20
CA GLN A 127 0.29 21.30 1.27
C GLN A 127 -0.27 20.17 0.40
N LEU A 128 -1.57 19.93 0.51
CA LEU A 128 -2.26 18.99 -0.35
C LEU A 128 -2.30 19.53 -1.79
N GLU A 129 -2.47 18.61 -2.75
CA GLU A 129 -2.59 18.97 -4.16
C GLU A 129 -3.83 19.85 -4.39
N LYS A 130 -3.60 21.04 -4.94
CA LYS A 130 -4.67 22.01 -5.21
C LYS A 130 -5.42 21.74 -6.52
N ASN A 131 -4.80 21.01 -7.44
CA ASN A 131 -5.39 20.66 -8.72
C ASN A 131 -5.33 19.15 -8.96
N PRO A 132 -6.18 18.36 -8.29
CA PRO A 132 -6.17 16.91 -8.42
C PRO A 132 -6.55 16.45 -9.83
N ALA A 133 -7.23 17.30 -10.62
CA ALA A 133 -7.61 16.98 -11.99
C ALA A 133 -6.39 16.69 -12.91
N ARG A 134 -5.18 17.17 -12.54
CA ARG A 134 -3.96 16.88 -13.32
C ARG A 134 -3.57 15.40 -13.32
N PHE A 135 -4.08 14.61 -12.36
CA PHE A 135 -3.84 13.17 -12.26
C PHE A 135 -4.89 12.35 -13.00
N LEU A 136 -5.96 12.97 -13.47
CA LEU A 136 -6.94 12.26 -14.27
C LEU A 136 -6.32 11.84 -15.61
N PRO A 137 -6.66 10.64 -16.11
CA PRO A 137 -6.20 10.21 -17.42
C PRO A 137 -6.65 11.21 -18.48
N LYS A 138 -5.72 11.62 -19.36
CA LYS A 138 -6.00 12.57 -20.45
C LYS A 138 -6.96 12.04 -21.51
N GLN A 139 -7.13 10.73 -21.54
CA GLN A 139 -8.09 10.04 -22.41
C GLN A 139 -9.03 9.23 -21.54
N ALA A 140 -10.31 9.22 -21.89
CA ALA A 140 -11.23 8.30 -21.26
C ALA A 140 -10.69 6.86 -21.39
N PRO A 141 -10.72 6.06 -20.32
CA PRO A 141 -10.35 4.66 -20.43
C PRO A 141 -11.16 4.04 -21.56
N ASN A 142 -10.50 3.24 -22.41
CA ASN A 142 -11.16 2.51 -23.49
C ASN A 142 -12.10 1.47 -22.83
N MET A 143 -13.27 1.96 -22.44
CA MET A 143 -14.30 1.10 -21.82
C MET A 143 -14.90 0.26 -22.95
N GLN A 144 -14.78 -1.04 -22.85
CA GLN A 144 -15.59 -1.92 -23.68
C GLN A 144 -17.07 -1.56 -23.49
N PRO A 145 -17.89 -1.64 -24.54
CA PRO A 145 -19.30 -1.35 -24.41
C PRO A 145 -19.89 -2.13 -23.23
N ALA A 146 -20.60 -1.44 -22.36
CA ALA A 146 -21.28 -2.06 -21.23
C ALA A 146 -22.33 -3.03 -21.76
N VAL A 147 -22.45 -4.20 -21.12
CA VAL A 147 -23.53 -5.12 -21.39
C VAL A 147 -24.73 -4.70 -20.57
N GLU A 148 -25.81 -4.35 -21.21
CA GLU A 148 -27.07 -4.07 -20.55
C GLU A 148 -27.77 -5.37 -20.15
N LEU A 149 -28.18 -5.45 -18.89
CA LEU A 149 -28.93 -6.56 -18.34
C LEU A 149 -30.32 -6.05 -17.94
N ASP A 150 -31.33 -6.56 -18.58
CA ASP A 150 -32.70 -6.31 -18.15
C ASP A 150 -33.05 -7.29 -17.02
N LEU A 151 -33.24 -6.75 -15.81
CA LEU A 151 -33.57 -7.55 -14.63
C LEU A 151 -35.03 -8.03 -14.64
N ASP A 152 -35.90 -7.41 -15.42
CA ASP A 152 -37.30 -7.81 -15.56
C ASP A 152 -37.47 -9.11 -16.36
N GLU A 153 -36.44 -9.51 -17.14
CA GLU A 153 -36.41 -10.78 -17.85
C GLU A 153 -36.18 -12.01 -16.94
N GLY A 154 -35.97 -11.77 -15.65
CA GLY A 154 -35.78 -12.80 -14.63
C GLY A 154 -34.32 -13.21 -14.41
N MET A 155 -34.05 -13.69 -13.19
CA MET A 155 -32.69 -13.97 -12.71
C MET A 155 -31.99 -15.10 -13.49
N ASP A 156 -32.72 -16.03 -14.07
CA ASP A 156 -32.11 -17.14 -14.83
C ASP A 156 -31.46 -16.62 -16.12
N LYS A 157 -32.09 -15.68 -16.81
CA LYS A 157 -31.52 -15.05 -18.00
C LYS A 157 -30.34 -14.13 -17.67
N VAL A 158 -30.43 -13.43 -16.52
CA VAL A 158 -29.30 -12.64 -16.00
C VAL A 158 -28.07 -13.54 -15.73
N ARG A 159 -28.29 -14.68 -15.05
CA ARG A 159 -27.20 -15.65 -14.79
C ARG A 159 -26.62 -16.25 -16.06
N GLU A 160 -27.47 -16.60 -17.02
CA GLU A 160 -27.01 -17.10 -18.33
C GLU A 160 -26.14 -16.06 -19.05
N THR A 161 -26.57 -14.80 -19.04
CA THR A 161 -25.81 -13.72 -19.68
C THR A 161 -24.48 -13.49 -18.96
N LEU A 162 -24.48 -13.39 -17.62
CA LEU A 162 -23.27 -13.20 -16.83
C LEU A 162 -22.26 -14.35 -16.97
N SER A 163 -22.75 -15.59 -17.14
CA SER A 163 -21.86 -16.76 -17.29
C SER A 163 -21.00 -16.73 -18.56
N LYS A 164 -21.36 -15.90 -19.54
CA LYS A 164 -20.60 -15.72 -20.78
C LYS A 164 -19.36 -14.82 -20.61
N TYR A 165 -19.24 -14.15 -19.44
CA TYR A 165 -18.13 -13.22 -19.16
C TYR A 165 -17.19 -13.83 -18.12
N PRO A 166 -15.86 -13.75 -18.33
CA PRO A 166 -14.91 -14.27 -17.38
C PRO A 166 -14.92 -13.44 -16.10
N VAL A 167 -14.78 -14.11 -14.97
CA VAL A 167 -14.50 -13.46 -13.68
C VAL A 167 -13.08 -12.89 -13.76
N LYS A 168 -12.93 -11.61 -13.51
CA LYS A 168 -11.61 -10.92 -13.52
C LYS A 168 -10.93 -11.05 -12.17
#